data_50b0ec7b7c566ec2106d375a9aae09a0
#
_entry.id   50b0ec7b7c566ec2106d375a9aae09a0
#
_cell.length_a   1.000
_cell.length_b   1.000
_cell.length_c   1.000
_cell.angle_alpha   90.00
_cell.angle_beta   90.00
_cell.angle_gamma   90.00
#
_symmetry.space_group_name_H-M   'P 1'
#
loop_
_entity.id
_entity.type
_entity.pdbx_description
1 polymer ?
#
loop_
_entity_poly.entity_id
_entity_poly.type
_entity_poly.pdbx_seq_one_letter_code
_entity_poly.pdbx_strand_id
1 'polypeptide(L)'
;SEEFKKKDIPNKGVEFLRTNFDDLIIIASLQNIQKGLSLNQNDEIVLSAFSRYSGQTFDLDSTREYLNSMSEEQIVGVVSNVKGILHEMEFVRIENSDGDQISAALFPETNHKGFDVLMTDEELGTSWEIQLKTTENSEYVKDWIQKYPDGEILVSEEIANEMGINSSGLSNEELTLKVESFVDKIIDERNNTDFLYLIPTLSL
;
A
#
# COMPACT_ATOMS: atom_id res chain seq x y z
N SER A 1 -36.11 3.15 6.10
CA SER A 1 -34.87 2.35 5.93
C SER A 1 -34.78 1.95 4.45
N GLU A 2 -34.01 2.68 3.68
CA GLU A 2 -33.60 2.21 2.34
C GLU A 2 -32.51 1.18 2.57
N GLU A 3 -32.79 -0.08 2.27
CA GLU A 3 -31.81 -1.14 2.19
C GLU A 3 -30.73 -0.71 1.19
N PHE A 4 -29.47 -0.69 1.67
CA PHE A 4 -28.32 -0.56 0.81
C PHE A 4 -28.38 -1.66 -0.25
N LYS A 5 -28.70 -1.31 -1.49
CA LYS A 5 -28.63 -2.26 -2.59
C LYS A 5 -27.15 -2.56 -2.81
N LYS A 6 -26.70 -3.74 -2.33
CA LYS A 6 -25.43 -4.34 -2.76
C LYS A 6 -25.38 -4.27 -4.28
N LYS A 7 -24.40 -3.56 -4.81
CA LYS A 7 -24.23 -3.37 -6.24
C LYS A 7 -23.68 -4.68 -6.81
N ASP A 8 -24.43 -5.35 -7.68
CA ASP A 8 -23.93 -6.50 -8.45
C ASP A 8 -22.78 -6.00 -9.36
N ILE A 9 -21.54 -6.23 -8.92
CA ILE A 9 -20.35 -5.95 -9.73
C ILE A 9 -20.00 -7.24 -10.47
N PRO A 10 -19.85 -7.21 -11.80
CA PRO A 10 -19.53 -8.42 -12.55
C PRO A 10 -18.21 -9.03 -12.10
N ASN A 11 -18.18 -10.34 -11.81
CA ASN A 11 -17.03 -11.15 -11.41
C ASN A 11 -15.76 -10.91 -12.25
N LYS A 12 -15.92 -10.54 -13.53
CA LYS A 12 -14.80 -10.21 -14.45
C LYS A 12 -13.96 -9.02 -14.04
N GLY A 13 -14.53 -8.05 -13.34
CA GLY A 13 -13.79 -6.88 -12.83
C GLY A 13 -12.88 -7.25 -11.65
N VAL A 14 -13.36 -8.09 -10.75
CA VAL A 14 -12.61 -8.57 -9.59
C VAL A 14 -11.44 -9.44 -10.02
N GLU A 15 -11.65 -10.35 -10.98
CA GLU A 15 -10.61 -11.21 -11.54
C GLU A 15 -9.51 -10.41 -12.27
N PHE A 16 -9.90 -9.36 -13.01
CA PHE A 16 -8.96 -8.43 -13.64
C PHE A 16 -8.11 -7.66 -12.61
N LEU A 17 -8.70 -7.20 -11.50
CA LEU A 17 -7.98 -6.49 -10.45
C LEU A 17 -7.00 -7.41 -9.70
N ARG A 18 -7.39 -8.65 -9.42
CA ARG A 18 -6.52 -9.67 -8.82
C ARG A 18 -5.29 -9.97 -9.69
N THR A 19 -5.51 -10.26 -10.97
CA THR A 19 -4.43 -10.64 -11.90
C THR A 19 -3.41 -9.54 -12.08
N ASN A 20 -3.84 -8.27 -12.19
CA ASN A 20 -2.89 -7.17 -12.38
C ASN A 20 -2.09 -6.81 -11.13
N PHE A 21 -2.62 -7.10 -9.93
CA PHE A 21 -1.90 -6.84 -8.68
C PHE A 21 -0.73 -7.81 -8.49
N ASP A 22 -0.96 -9.09 -8.68
CA ASP A 22 0.09 -10.11 -8.60
C ASP A 22 1.16 -9.91 -9.69
N ASP A 23 0.77 -9.53 -10.90
CA ASP A 23 1.68 -9.24 -12.01
C ASP A 23 2.61 -8.05 -11.70
N LEU A 24 2.12 -6.99 -11.04
CA LEU A 24 2.96 -5.84 -10.65
C LEU A 24 4.03 -6.22 -9.63
N ILE A 25 3.71 -7.05 -8.64
CA ILE A 25 4.68 -7.56 -7.66
C ILE A 25 5.72 -8.43 -8.36
N ILE A 26 5.30 -9.34 -9.25
CA ILE A 26 6.19 -10.23 -9.99
C ILE A 26 7.14 -9.44 -10.90
N ILE A 27 6.66 -8.42 -11.59
CA ILE A 27 7.49 -7.57 -12.48
C ILE A 27 8.54 -6.82 -11.66
N ALA A 28 8.16 -6.22 -10.52
CA ALA A 28 9.09 -5.52 -9.64
C ALA A 28 10.17 -6.48 -9.11
N SER A 29 9.79 -7.68 -8.65
CA SER A 29 10.72 -8.71 -8.17
C SER A 29 11.71 -9.17 -9.24
N LEU A 30 11.25 -9.42 -10.48
CA LEU A 30 12.09 -9.85 -11.59
C LEU A 30 13.09 -8.77 -12.01
N GLN A 31 12.69 -7.51 -12.04
CA GLN A 31 13.58 -6.39 -12.38
C GLN A 31 14.70 -6.23 -11.34
N ASN A 32 14.41 -6.43 -10.06
CA ASN A 32 15.38 -6.33 -8.97
C ASN A 32 16.37 -7.49 -8.96
N ILE A 33 15.94 -8.72 -9.26
CA ILE A 33 16.81 -9.89 -9.40
C ILE A 33 17.84 -9.68 -10.53
N GLN A 34 17.42 -9.08 -11.65
CA GLN A 34 18.31 -8.79 -12.79
C GLN A 34 19.40 -7.75 -12.46
N LYS A 35 19.15 -6.85 -11.51
CA LYS A 35 20.10 -5.82 -11.08
C LYS A 35 21.02 -6.25 -9.93
N GLY A 36 20.87 -7.47 -9.41
CA GLY A 36 21.71 -7.99 -8.31
C GLY A 36 21.41 -7.37 -6.94
N LEU A 37 20.28 -6.68 -6.80
CA LEU A 37 19.84 -6.07 -5.54
C LEU A 37 19.02 -7.07 -4.75
N SER A 38 19.41 -7.30 -3.49
CA SER A 38 18.69 -8.18 -2.57
C SER A 38 17.61 -7.40 -1.84
N LEU A 39 16.42 -7.33 -2.42
CA LEU A 39 15.22 -6.88 -1.71
C LEU A 39 14.62 -8.03 -0.90
N ASN A 40 14.18 -7.74 0.30
CA ASN A 40 13.32 -8.67 1.02
C ASN A 40 11.85 -8.44 0.62
N GLN A 41 10.96 -9.35 1.01
CA GLN A 41 9.54 -9.27 0.68
C GLN A 41 8.86 -7.96 1.13
N ASN A 42 9.29 -7.40 2.27
CA ASN A 42 8.78 -6.10 2.73
C ASN A 42 9.22 -4.96 1.82
N ASP A 43 10.48 -4.98 1.36
CA ASP A 43 10.99 -3.96 0.42
C ASP A 43 10.21 -4.00 -0.91
N GLU A 44 9.91 -5.20 -1.42
CA GLU A 44 9.17 -5.38 -2.67
C GLU A 44 7.74 -4.84 -2.60
N ILE A 45 7.02 -5.08 -1.50
CA ILE A 45 5.66 -4.56 -1.35
C ILE A 45 5.66 -3.03 -1.17
N VAL A 46 6.64 -2.47 -0.47
CA VAL A 46 6.78 -1.01 -0.33
C VAL A 46 7.12 -0.36 -1.69
N LEU A 47 8.02 -0.96 -2.48
CA LEU A 47 8.34 -0.49 -3.83
C LEU A 47 7.09 -0.51 -4.74
N SER A 48 6.27 -1.54 -4.62
CA SER A 48 4.98 -1.63 -5.33
C SER A 48 4.01 -0.54 -4.89
N ALA A 49 3.97 -0.20 -3.58
CA ALA A 49 3.18 0.90 -3.07
C ALA A 49 3.66 2.27 -3.59
N PHE A 50 4.97 2.47 -3.73
CA PHE A 50 5.53 3.66 -4.39
C PHE A 50 5.09 3.76 -5.86
N SER A 51 5.16 2.65 -6.60
CA SER A 51 4.72 2.59 -7.99
C SER A 51 3.24 2.95 -8.14
N ARG A 52 2.40 2.40 -7.26
CA ARG A 52 0.96 2.70 -7.23
C ARG A 52 0.69 4.17 -6.86
N TYR A 53 1.41 4.72 -5.89
CA TYR A 53 1.29 6.12 -5.47
C TYR A 53 1.60 7.10 -6.62
N SER A 54 2.68 6.84 -7.35
CA SER A 54 3.13 7.74 -8.44
C SER A 54 2.37 7.54 -9.75
N GLY A 55 1.65 6.44 -9.92
CA GLY A 55 1.06 6.03 -11.19
C GLY A 55 2.10 5.59 -12.24
N GLN A 56 3.34 5.31 -11.81
CA GLN A 56 4.45 4.88 -12.64
C GLN A 56 5.08 3.61 -12.07
N THR A 57 5.65 2.78 -12.92
CA THR A 57 6.42 1.62 -12.45
C THR A 57 7.79 2.11 -11.96
N PHE A 58 8.03 1.98 -10.67
CA PHE A 58 9.31 2.27 -10.04
C PHE A 58 10.15 0.99 -9.88
N ASP A 59 11.44 1.12 -10.16
CA ASP A 59 12.49 0.26 -9.65
C ASP A 59 13.27 1.01 -8.55
N LEU A 60 14.29 0.38 -7.97
CA LEU A 60 15.08 1.00 -6.92
C LEU A 60 15.78 2.30 -7.36
N ASP A 61 16.31 2.32 -8.59
CA ASP A 61 17.05 3.48 -9.10
C ASP A 61 16.11 4.66 -9.32
N SER A 62 14.97 4.44 -9.98
CA SER A 62 13.96 5.48 -10.19
C SER A 62 13.32 5.95 -8.89
N THR A 63 13.12 5.05 -7.91
CA THR A 63 12.65 5.45 -6.57
C THR A 63 13.67 6.33 -5.86
N ARG A 64 14.96 5.97 -5.97
CA ARG A 64 16.06 6.77 -5.41
C ARG A 64 16.14 8.15 -6.04
N GLU A 65 16.09 8.25 -7.37
CA GLU A 65 16.08 9.52 -8.08
C GLU A 65 14.88 10.38 -7.67
N TYR A 66 13.71 9.78 -7.55
CA TYR A 66 12.50 10.44 -7.13
C TYR A 66 12.62 11.02 -5.72
N LEU A 67 13.05 10.24 -4.73
CA LEU A 67 13.24 10.69 -3.35
C LEU A 67 14.35 11.76 -3.24
N ASN A 68 15.45 11.61 -3.95
CA ASN A 68 16.55 12.58 -3.96
C ASN A 68 16.19 13.93 -4.59
N SER A 69 15.14 13.99 -5.41
CA SER A 69 14.64 15.23 -5.99
C SER A 69 13.79 16.06 -5.03
N MET A 70 13.49 15.53 -3.84
CA MET A 70 12.54 16.11 -2.86
C MET A 70 13.25 16.74 -1.67
N SER A 71 12.56 17.70 -1.04
CA SER A 71 12.92 18.17 0.29
C SER A 71 12.48 17.16 1.36
N GLU A 72 13.07 17.24 2.56
CA GLU A 72 12.69 16.39 3.70
C GLU A 72 11.17 16.46 3.99
N GLU A 73 10.58 17.65 3.95
CA GLU A 73 9.14 17.84 4.17
C GLU A 73 8.29 17.13 3.11
N GLN A 74 8.74 17.14 1.84
CA GLN A 74 8.08 16.43 0.77
C GLN A 74 8.18 14.89 0.95
N ILE A 75 9.34 14.41 1.39
CA ILE A 75 9.55 12.98 1.69
C ILE A 75 8.57 12.52 2.79
N VAL A 76 8.40 13.29 3.86
CA VAL A 76 7.42 12.98 4.92
C VAL A 76 6.01 12.83 4.34
N GLY A 77 5.60 13.74 3.45
CA GLY A 77 4.31 13.66 2.77
C GLY A 77 4.17 12.40 1.89
N VAL A 78 5.22 12.05 1.16
CA VAL A 78 5.26 10.84 0.33
C VAL A 78 5.19 9.58 1.20
N VAL A 79 5.98 9.50 2.27
CA VAL A 79 5.96 8.37 3.23
C VAL A 79 4.55 8.16 3.78
N SER A 80 3.86 9.23 4.17
CA SER A 80 2.49 9.16 4.69
C SER A 80 1.51 8.60 3.64
N ASN A 81 1.59 9.06 2.39
CA ASN A 81 0.72 8.59 1.30
C ASN A 81 1.03 7.14 0.91
N VAL A 82 2.31 6.78 0.78
CA VAL A 82 2.74 5.41 0.48
C VAL A 82 2.34 4.45 1.60
N LYS A 83 2.41 4.87 2.87
CA LYS A 83 1.89 4.09 4.00
C LYS A 83 0.40 3.79 3.86
N GLY A 84 -0.42 4.76 3.45
CA GLY A 84 -1.84 4.54 3.19
C GLY A 84 -2.07 3.46 2.13
N ILE A 85 -1.37 3.56 1.01
CA ILE A 85 -1.45 2.56 -0.07
C ILE A 85 -0.91 1.19 0.39
N LEU A 86 0.17 1.15 1.17
CA LEU A 86 0.69 -0.08 1.74
C LEU A 86 -0.32 -0.75 2.66
N HIS A 87 -1.06 0.02 3.46
CA HIS A 87 -2.16 -0.48 4.29
C HIS A 87 -3.23 -1.19 3.45
N GLU A 88 -3.68 -0.55 2.37
CA GLU A 88 -4.64 -1.13 1.44
C GLU A 88 -4.12 -2.43 0.81
N MET A 89 -2.87 -2.43 0.35
CA MET A 89 -2.23 -3.58 -0.30
C MET A 89 -2.05 -4.76 0.66
N GLU A 90 -1.55 -4.51 1.87
CA GLU A 90 -1.36 -5.55 2.89
C GLU A 90 -2.71 -6.13 3.36
N PHE A 91 -3.72 -5.28 3.52
CA PHE A 91 -5.06 -5.73 3.85
C PHE A 91 -5.60 -6.70 2.79
N VAL A 92 -5.58 -6.31 1.52
CA VAL A 92 -6.02 -7.16 0.41
C VAL A 92 -5.23 -8.47 0.34
N ARG A 93 -3.92 -8.43 0.58
CA ARG A 93 -3.07 -9.63 0.59
C ARG A 93 -3.47 -10.59 1.71
N ILE A 94 -3.71 -10.08 2.92
CA ILE A 94 -4.09 -10.88 4.09
C ILE A 94 -5.47 -11.49 3.87
N GLU A 95 -6.45 -10.69 3.51
CA GLU A 95 -7.83 -11.12 3.27
C GLU A 95 -7.89 -12.24 2.22
N ASN A 96 -7.17 -12.09 1.11
CA ASN A 96 -7.16 -13.11 0.06
C ASN A 96 -6.35 -14.39 0.43
N SER A 97 -5.63 -14.40 1.54
CA SER A 97 -4.80 -15.53 1.99
C SER A 97 -5.31 -16.24 3.24
N ASP A 98 -6.37 -15.78 3.87
CA ASP A 98 -6.89 -16.36 5.10
C ASP A 98 -7.71 -17.64 4.88
N GLY A 99 -8.14 -17.88 3.63
CA GLY A 99 -8.76 -19.14 3.21
C GLY A 99 -10.26 -19.21 3.43
N ASP A 100 -10.90 -18.09 3.74
CA ASP A 100 -12.36 -17.99 3.79
C ASP A 100 -12.96 -17.73 2.38
N GLN A 101 -14.24 -17.37 2.31
CA GLN A 101 -14.95 -17.16 1.04
C GLN A 101 -15.06 -15.69 0.66
N ILE A 102 -14.49 -14.82 1.47
CA ILE A 102 -14.43 -13.39 1.20
C ILE A 102 -13.15 -13.09 0.43
N SER A 103 -13.24 -12.25 -0.56
CA SER A 103 -12.08 -11.77 -1.29
C SER A 103 -12.09 -10.27 -1.39
N ALA A 104 -10.90 -9.68 -1.45
CA ALA A 104 -10.68 -8.25 -1.51
C ALA A 104 -9.95 -7.86 -2.80
N ALA A 105 -10.26 -6.69 -3.35
CA ALA A 105 -9.55 -6.11 -4.48
C ALA A 105 -9.41 -4.60 -4.32
N LEU A 106 -8.25 -4.08 -4.69
CA LEU A 106 -8.05 -2.63 -4.78
C LEU A 106 -8.78 -2.07 -6.00
N PHE A 107 -9.30 -0.84 -5.88
CA PHE A 107 -9.74 -0.12 -7.07
C PHE A 107 -8.54 0.22 -7.96
N PRO A 108 -8.67 0.23 -9.30
CA PRO A 108 -7.56 0.60 -10.21
C PRO A 108 -7.02 2.00 -9.94
N GLU A 109 -7.90 2.91 -9.55
CA GLU A 109 -7.60 4.31 -9.29
C GLU A 109 -7.35 4.52 -7.80
N THR A 110 -6.22 5.15 -7.45
CA THR A 110 -5.88 5.51 -6.05
C THR A 110 -6.78 6.61 -5.47
N ASN A 111 -7.62 7.22 -6.30
CA ASN A 111 -8.53 8.32 -5.95
C ASN A 111 -10.00 7.89 -5.95
N HIS A 112 -10.28 6.60 -5.79
CA HIS A 112 -11.68 6.16 -5.71
C HIS A 112 -12.39 6.87 -4.56
N LYS A 113 -13.56 7.43 -4.86
CA LYS A 113 -14.19 8.39 -3.94
C LYS A 113 -14.82 7.71 -2.74
N GLY A 114 -14.16 7.85 -1.60
CA GLY A 114 -14.71 7.48 -0.29
C GLY A 114 -14.47 6.04 0.14
N PHE A 115 -13.94 5.18 -0.76
CA PHE A 115 -13.67 3.77 -0.47
C PHE A 115 -12.40 3.33 -1.18
N ASP A 116 -11.66 2.38 -0.58
CA ASP A 116 -10.34 1.96 -1.05
C ASP A 116 -10.34 0.51 -1.58
N VAL A 117 -11.23 -0.33 -1.06
CA VAL A 117 -11.24 -1.77 -1.34
C VAL A 117 -12.65 -2.24 -1.66
N LEU A 118 -12.74 -3.10 -2.68
CA LEU A 118 -13.92 -3.88 -3.01
C LEU A 118 -13.83 -5.25 -2.34
N MET A 119 -14.80 -5.57 -1.48
CA MET A 119 -14.97 -6.89 -0.87
C MET A 119 -15.98 -7.70 -1.67
N THR A 120 -15.77 -8.99 -1.80
CA THR A 120 -16.68 -9.90 -2.53
C THR A 120 -16.85 -11.18 -1.72
N ASP A 121 -18.10 -11.51 -1.43
CA ASP A 121 -18.49 -12.83 -0.91
C ASP A 121 -18.73 -13.74 -2.12
N GLU A 122 -17.86 -14.72 -2.31
CA GLU A 122 -17.89 -15.62 -3.47
C GLU A 122 -19.04 -16.64 -3.38
N GLU A 123 -19.48 -16.99 -2.16
CA GLU A 123 -20.61 -17.90 -1.97
C GLU A 123 -21.94 -17.22 -2.25
N LEU A 124 -22.13 -16.00 -1.76
CA LEU A 124 -23.35 -15.24 -1.93
C LEU A 124 -23.40 -14.46 -3.25
N GLY A 125 -22.26 -14.29 -3.91
CA GLY A 125 -22.12 -13.48 -5.13
C GLY A 125 -22.42 -12.00 -4.89
N THR A 126 -22.16 -11.50 -3.70
CA THR A 126 -22.40 -10.09 -3.31
C THR A 126 -21.11 -9.35 -3.09
N SER A 127 -21.11 -8.05 -3.39
CA SER A 127 -19.93 -7.20 -3.19
C SER A 127 -20.30 -5.91 -2.48
N TRP A 128 -19.35 -5.37 -1.68
CA TRP A 128 -19.47 -4.09 -0.99
C TRP A 128 -18.12 -3.39 -0.97
N GLU A 129 -18.16 -2.09 -0.70
CA GLU A 129 -16.99 -1.23 -0.69
C GLU A 129 -16.64 -0.86 0.76
N ILE A 130 -15.35 -0.88 1.10
CA ILE A 130 -14.85 -0.47 2.42
C ILE A 130 -13.79 0.64 2.28
N GLN A 131 -13.71 1.48 3.32
CA GLN A 131 -12.64 2.45 3.50
C GLN A 131 -11.59 1.89 4.43
N LEU A 132 -10.32 2.10 4.12
CA LEU A 132 -9.19 1.85 5.02
C LEU A 132 -8.59 3.17 5.50
N LYS A 133 -8.27 3.27 6.79
CA LYS A 133 -7.58 4.44 7.36
C LYS A 133 -6.46 4.04 8.29
N THR A 134 -5.25 4.51 7.94
CA THR A 134 -4.07 4.44 8.83
C THR A 134 -3.65 5.86 9.20
N THR A 135 -3.95 6.26 10.42
CA THR A 135 -3.72 7.62 10.93
C THR A 135 -3.55 7.58 12.45
N GLU A 136 -2.89 8.57 13.01
CA GLU A 136 -2.85 8.80 14.46
C GLU A 136 -3.95 9.78 14.92
N ASN A 137 -4.68 10.36 13.98
CA ASN A 137 -5.69 11.37 14.27
C ASN A 137 -7.10 10.81 14.06
N SER A 138 -7.78 10.49 15.18
CA SER A 138 -9.15 9.97 15.20
C SER A 138 -10.20 10.94 14.63
N GLU A 139 -9.91 12.25 14.55
CA GLU A 139 -10.85 13.22 13.97
C GLU A 139 -11.09 12.96 12.47
N TYR A 140 -10.06 12.56 11.71
CA TYR A 140 -10.24 12.19 10.31
C TYR A 140 -11.17 10.98 10.10
N VAL A 141 -11.16 10.07 11.07
CA VAL A 141 -12.05 8.90 11.06
C VAL A 141 -13.47 9.32 11.38
N LYS A 142 -13.66 10.19 12.38
CA LYS A 142 -14.98 10.74 12.75
C LYS A 142 -15.59 11.53 11.59
N ASP A 143 -14.81 12.37 10.92
CA ASP A 143 -15.25 13.14 9.75
C ASP A 143 -15.72 12.21 8.62
N TRP A 144 -14.99 11.12 8.38
CA TRP A 144 -15.38 10.14 7.38
C TRP A 144 -16.69 9.42 7.76
N ILE A 145 -16.83 8.95 9.01
CA ILE A 145 -18.05 8.31 9.52
C ILE A 145 -19.25 9.25 9.41
N GLN A 146 -19.06 10.54 9.74
CA GLN A 146 -20.12 11.54 9.60
C GLN A 146 -20.55 11.73 8.14
N LYS A 147 -19.62 11.69 7.22
CA LYS A 147 -19.87 11.86 5.79
C LYS A 147 -20.48 10.64 5.12
N TYR A 148 -20.14 9.44 5.62
CA TYR A 148 -20.61 8.16 5.09
C TYR A 148 -21.20 7.31 6.23
N PRO A 149 -22.39 7.68 6.79
CA PRO A 149 -22.93 7.03 7.98
C PRO A 149 -23.30 5.56 7.78
N ASP A 150 -23.52 5.14 6.54
CA ASP A 150 -23.82 3.75 6.17
C ASP A 150 -22.60 3.05 5.54
N GLY A 151 -21.45 3.73 5.48
CA GLY A 151 -20.22 3.17 4.94
C GLY A 151 -19.48 2.31 5.95
N GLU A 152 -18.76 1.32 5.46
CA GLU A 152 -17.89 0.49 6.28
C GLU A 152 -16.46 1.05 6.25
N ILE A 153 -15.88 1.21 7.44
CA ILE A 153 -14.50 1.65 7.62
C ILE A 153 -13.75 0.70 8.54
N LEU A 154 -12.56 0.31 8.12
CA LEU A 154 -11.59 -0.38 8.96
C LEU A 154 -10.37 0.53 9.17
N VAL A 155 -9.89 0.56 10.39
CA VAL A 155 -8.77 1.44 10.77
C VAL A 155 -7.60 0.62 11.30
N SER A 156 -6.42 1.25 11.45
CA SER A 156 -5.29 0.61 12.11
C SER A 156 -5.65 0.23 13.56
N GLU A 157 -4.94 -0.76 14.11
CA GLU A 157 -5.20 -1.33 15.43
C GLU A 157 -5.24 -0.26 16.54
N GLU A 158 -4.35 0.73 16.49
CA GLU A 158 -4.24 1.79 17.49
C GLU A 158 -5.52 2.64 17.55
N ILE A 159 -6.00 3.07 16.37
CA ILE A 159 -7.26 3.85 16.27
C ILE A 159 -8.47 2.99 16.58
N ALA A 160 -8.48 1.73 16.16
CA ALA A 160 -9.56 0.80 16.47
C ALA A 160 -9.73 0.64 17.99
N ASN A 161 -8.62 0.48 18.71
CA ASN A 161 -8.60 0.38 20.17
C ASN A 161 -9.01 1.69 20.85
N GLU A 162 -8.57 2.86 20.34
CA GLU A 162 -8.93 4.18 20.87
C GLU A 162 -10.43 4.47 20.72
N MET A 163 -10.98 4.20 19.54
CA MET A 163 -12.35 4.58 19.18
C MET A 163 -13.38 3.48 19.44
N GLY A 164 -12.97 2.24 19.67
CA GLY A 164 -13.87 1.09 19.82
C GLY A 164 -14.60 0.71 18.52
N ILE A 165 -13.92 0.81 17.37
CA ILE A 165 -14.45 0.47 16.04
C ILE A 165 -13.64 -0.67 15.41
N ASN A 166 -14.05 -1.11 14.21
CA ASN A 166 -13.43 -2.25 13.54
C ASN A 166 -11.99 -1.95 13.10
N SER A 167 -11.10 -2.91 13.37
CA SER A 167 -9.71 -2.89 12.95
C SER A 167 -9.50 -3.61 11.63
N SER A 168 -8.54 -3.13 10.84
CA SER A 168 -8.00 -3.85 9.68
C SER A 168 -7.04 -4.99 10.07
N GLY A 169 -6.69 -5.12 11.36
CA GLY A 169 -5.67 -6.06 11.84
C GLY A 169 -4.24 -5.63 11.54
N LEU A 170 -4.03 -4.38 11.11
CA LEU A 170 -2.72 -3.82 10.77
C LEU A 170 -2.38 -2.64 11.68
N SER A 171 -1.12 -2.61 12.16
CA SER A 171 -0.61 -1.53 13.02
C SER A 171 -0.11 -0.35 12.18
N ASN A 172 -0.51 0.88 12.55
CA ASN A 172 0.00 2.10 11.95
C ASN A 172 1.51 2.25 12.18
N GLU A 173 2.01 1.89 13.35
CA GLU A 173 3.44 1.92 13.68
C GLU A 173 4.24 0.97 12.79
N GLU A 174 3.80 -0.28 12.63
CA GLU A 174 4.48 -1.26 11.79
C GLU A 174 4.50 -0.85 10.31
N LEU A 175 3.40 -0.33 9.78
CA LEU A 175 3.35 0.18 8.41
C LEU A 175 4.28 1.39 8.21
N THR A 176 4.35 2.28 9.19
CA THR A 176 5.27 3.43 9.17
C THR A 176 6.71 2.95 9.13
N LEU A 177 7.10 2.04 10.03
CA LEU A 177 8.45 1.49 10.09
C LEU A 177 8.87 0.76 8.81
N LYS A 178 7.94 0.04 8.15
CA LYS A 178 8.23 -0.60 6.86
C LYS A 178 8.60 0.42 5.79
N VAL A 179 7.83 1.51 5.66
CA VAL A 179 8.09 2.54 4.64
C VAL A 179 9.36 3.33 4.97
N GLU A 180 9.53 3.77 6.22
CA GLU A 180 10.72 4.51 6.65
C GLU A 180 12.00 3.70 6.47
N SER A 181 12.01 2.44 6.91
CA SER A 181 13.16 1.55 6.75
C SER A 181 13.54 1.34 5.28
N PHE A 182 12.56 1.26 4.39
CA PHE A 182 12.81 1.16 2.95
C PHE A 182 13.40 2.45 2.39
N VAL A 183 12.87 3.61 2.78
CA VAL A 183 13.38 4.93 2.35
C VAL A 183 14.80 5.14 2.84
N ASP A 184 15.09 4.86 4.11
CA ASP A 184 16.43 4.98 4.70
C ASP A 184 17.42 4.08 3.97
N LYS A 185 17.06 2.83 3.70
CA LYS A 185 17.88 1.90 2.94
C LYS A 185 18.26 2.44 1.55
N ILE A 186 17.29 3.02 0.83
CA ILE A 186 17.54 3.58 -0.51
C ILE A 186 18.45 4.81 -0.44
N ILE A 187 18.30 5.65 0.58
CA ILE A 187 19.12 6.85 0.76
C ILE A 187 20.53 6.48 1.22
N ASP A 188 20.67 5.52 2.15
CA ASP A 188 21.98 5.09 2.69
C ASP A 188 22.84 4.35 1.66
N GLU A 189 22.26 3.59 0.74
CA GLU A 189 23.00 2.93 -0.34
C GLU A 189 23.73 3.94 -1.25
N ARG A 190 23.27 5.17 -1.34
CA ARG A 190 23.95 6.27 -2.03
C ARG A 190 25.30 6.58 -1.39
N ASN A 191 25.37 6.68 -0.06
CA ASN A 191 26.59 7.02 0.67
C ASN A 191 27.66 5.93 0.50
N ASN A 192 27.25 4.68 0.31
CA ASN A 192 28.15 3.55 0.10
C ASN A 192 28.65 3.45 -1.35
N THR A 193 27.86 3.86 -2.32
CA THR A 193 28.24 3.80 -3.76
C THR A 193 29.21 4.91 -4.10
N ASP A 194 29.03 6.12 -3.57
CA ASP A 194 29.95 7.25 -3.78
C ASP A 194 31.33 7.00 -3.16
N PHE A 195 31.40 6.18 -2.10
CA PHE A 195 32.66 5.80 -1.45
C PHE A 195 33.48 4.80 -2.30
N LEU A 196 32.82 3.93 -3.06
CA LEU A 196 33.49 2.94 -3.92
C LEU A 196 34.15 3.55 -5.17
N TYR A 197 33.67 4.69 -5.63
CA TYR A 197 34.30 5.41 -6.76
C TYR A 197 35.47 6.32 -6.36
N LEU A 198 35.69 6.52 -5.05
CA LEU A 198 36.78 7.35 -4.52
C LEU A 198 38.04 6.54 -4.17
N ILE A 199 38.08 5.22 -4.39
CA ILE A 199 39.31 4.43 -4.23
C ILE A 199 40.10 4.56 -5.54
N PRO A 200 41.25 5.28 -5.56
CA PRO A 200 42.11 5.29 -6.74
C PRO A 200 42.59 3.86 -6.98
N THR A 201 42.37 3.36 -8.20
CA THR A 201 43.03 2.13 -8.66
C THR A 201 44.53 2.35 -8.54
N LEU A 202 45.12 1.83 -7.49
CA LEU A 202 46.57 1.66 -7.38
C LEU A 202 46.99 0.66 -8.46
N SER A 203 47.49 1.21 -9.57
CA SER A 203 48.21 0.43 -10.59
C SER A 203 49.46 -0.13 -9.97
N LEU A 204 49.55 -1.45 -9.92
CA LEU A 204 50.82 -2.19 -9.73
C LEU A 204 51.61 -2.25 -11.03
#